data_8affcb2b29ad19e20e69ddeea3a98b72
#
_entry.id   8affcb2b29ad19e20e69ddeea3a98b72
#
_cell.length_a   1.000
_cell.length_b   1.000
_cell.length_c   1.000
_cell.angle_alpha   90.00
_cell.angle_beta   90.00
_cell.angle_gamma   90.00
#
_symmetry.space_group_name_H-M   'P 1'
#
loop_
_entity.id
_entity.type
_entity.pdbx_description
1 polymer ?
#
loop_
_entity_poly.entity_id
_entity_poly.type
_entity_poly.pdbx_seq_one_letter_code
_entity_poly.pdbx_strand_id
1 'polypeptide(L)'
;MTTQLIFRTMAVIAIAVVIGISLPNQHRANAQSNEDAYRQLSLFGDVFERVRNEYVEEKTDKEIIEAAINGMLTSLDPHSGYLPDDNFEAMQVQTRGRFGGLGIEVTMENGFVKVVSPIDDTPASKAGMQPEDFIIAIDGESVLGKNLSEAVDVLRGPIGSEVTITVQRGQAEPFDVTIIRDEIKIRSVRHEIYDNVGYIRITTFSEQTTPGLVNAIDDIFKSEGENLKGFILDLRNNPGGLLSEAISVSDAFLEGGEIVSTRGREDSQTQHAYARPGDIARGMPLIVLINSGSASASEIVAGALKDHKRAILMGTRSFGKGSVQSIIPMPGHGAIRLTTARYYTPSGVSIQAKGISPDIEVELARIEKLDGGRYREEDLQGALDSKTNEESDENADKADAEETDITKIDFQLARAIDLLQGLSVFGDMQPR
;
A
#
# COMPACT_ATOMS: atom_id res chain seq x y z
N MET A 1 18.43 -48.35 -66.89
CA MET A 1 17.57 -47.19 -66.42
C MET A 1 16.43 -47.59 -65.50
N THR A 2 16.21 -48.83 -65.17
CA THR A 2 15.08 -49.36 -64.38
C THR A 2 15.37 -49.53 -62.90
N THR A 3 16.59 -49.69 -62.48
CA THR A 3 16.95 -49.94 -61.05
C THR A 3 17.04 -48.70 -60.21
N GLN A 4 17.30 -47.50 -60.72
CA GLN A 4 17.36 -46.25 -60.03
C GLN A 4 15.97 -45.64 -59.74
N LEU A 5 14.96 -46.04 -60.52
CA LEU A 5 13.58 -45.56 -60.32
C LEU A 5 12.89 -46.29 -59.17
N ILE A 6 13.19 -47.57 -58.94
CA ILE A 6 12.64 -48.39 -57.87
C ILE A 6 13.17 -47.93 -56.50
N PHE A 7 14.45 -47.55 -56.38
CA PHE A 7 15.05 -47.04 -55.14
C PHE A 7 14.50 -45.65 -54.73
N ARG A 8 14.16 -44.80 -55.70
CA ARG A 8 13.56 -43.50 -55.41
C ARG A 8 12.11 -43.56 -54.96
N THR A 9 11.32 -44.53 -55.49
CA THR A 9 9.94 -44.73 -55.04
C THR A 9 9.85 -45.44 -53.69
N MET A 10 10.73 -46.34 -53.32
CA MET A 10 10.79 -46.91 -51.99
C MET A 10 11.25 -45.92 -50.92
N ALA A 11 12.16 -44.99 -51.22
CA ALA A 11 12.60 -43.95 -50.30
C ALA A 11 11.48 -42.91 -50.00
N VAL A 12 10.66 -42.56 -50.99
CA VAL A 12 9.51 -41.63 -50.79
C VAL A 12 8.40 -42.32 -49.98
N ILE A 13 8.14 -43.60 -50.17
CA ILE A 13 7.15 -44.34 -49.37
C ILE A 13 7.65 -44.55 -47.95
N ALA A 14 8.95 -44.78 -47.70
CA ALA A 14 9.51 -44.89 -46.35
C ALA A 14 9.44 -43.55 -45.59
N ILE A 15 9.66 -42.39 -46.25
CA ILE A 15 9.53 -41.06 -45.63
C ILE A 15 8.05 -40.73 -45.33
N ALA A 16 7.12 -41.11 -46.21
CA ALA A 16 5.68 -40.88 -45.95
C ALA A 16 5.15 -41.76 -44.79
N VAL A 17 5.67 -42.94 -44.59
CA VAL A 17 5.29 -43.84 -43.47
C VAL A 17 5.87 -43.32 -42.13
N VAL A 18 7.09 -42.73 -42.13
CA VAL A 18 7.70 -42.15 -40.91
C VAL A 18 7.01 -40.87 -40.48
N ILE A 19 6.55 -40.03 -41.46
CA ILE A 19 5.80 -38.80 -41.15
C ILE A 19 4.36 -39.11 -40.70
N GLY A 20 3.74 -40.19 -41.14
CA GLY A 20 2.40 -40.60 -40.77
C GLY A 20 2.28 -41.21 -39.37
N ILE A 21 3.38 -41.64 -38.74
CA ILE A 21 3.38 -42.28 -37.39
C ILE A 21 3.67 -41.27 -36.30
N SER A 22 4.16 -40.05 -36.61
CA SER A 22 4.58 -39.06 -35.60
C SER A 22 3.50 -38.05 -35.21
N LEU A 23 2.30 -38.04 -35.78
CA LEU A 23 1.27 -37.00 -35.59
C LEU A 23 0.00 -37.38 -34.75
N PRO A 24 -0.19 -38.57 -34.22
CA PRO A 24 -1.43 -38.83 -33.44
C PRO A 24 -1.36 -38.60 -31.93
N ASN A 25 -0.18 -38.37 -31.34
CA ASN A 25 -0.08 -38.37 -29.88
C ASN A 25 -0.48 -37.02 -29.23
N GLN A 26 -0.28 -35.90 -29.88
CA GLN A 26 -0.65 -34.58 -29.29
C GLN A 26 -2.18 -34.35 -29.29
N HIS A 27 -2.87 -34.75 -30.36
CA HIS A 27 -4.33 -34.61 -30.42
C HIS A 27 -5.08 -35.58 -29.49
N ARG A 28 -4.53 -36.76 -29.20
CA ARG A 28 -5.12 -37.71 -28.26
C ARG A 28 -4.91 -37.27 -26.80
N ALA A 29 -3.74 -36.71 -26.46
CA ALA A 29 -3.48 -36.21 -25.11
C ALA A 29 -4.41 -35.04 -24.77
N ASN A 30 -4.64 -34.10 -25.71
CA ASN A 30 -5.55 -32.96 -25.52
C ASN A 30 -7.03 -33.41 -25.45
N ALA A 31 -7.44 -34.41 -26.24
CA ALA A 31 -8.82 -34.95 -26.19
C ALA A 31 -9.12 -35.67 -24.88
N GLN A 32 -8.18 -36.43 -24.36
CA GLN A 32 -8.32 -37.15 -23.11
C GLN A 32 -8.33 -36.20 -21.89
N SER A 33 -7.49 -35.15 -21.91
CA SER A 33 -7.47 -34.11 -20.92
C SER A 33 -8.82 -33.34 -20.84
N ASN A 34 -9.44 -33.07 -22.00
CA ASN A 34 -10.74 -32.40 -22.05
C ASN A 34 -11.86 -33.31 -21.51
N GLU A 35 -11.86 -34.63 -21.84
CA GLU A 35 -12.84 -35.58 -21.35
C GLU A 35 -12.79 -35.76 -19.83
N ASP A 36 -11.59 -35.78 -19.24
CA ASP A 36 -11.42 -35.82 -17.80
C ASP A 36 -11.91 -34.53 -17.14
N ALA A 37 -11.67 -33.34 -17.72
CA ALA A 37 -12.17 -32.05 -17.24
C ALA A 37 -13.72 -32.01 -17.25
N TYR A 38 -14.35 -32.47 -18.31
CA TYR A 38 -15.83 -32.55 -18.39
C TYR A 38 -16.41 -33.50 -17.35
N ARG A 39 -15.76 -34.63 -17.07
CA ARG A 39 -16.20 -35.57 -16.02
C ARG A 39 -16.12 -34.92 -14.63
N GLN A 40 -15.07 -34.15 -14.34
CA GLN A 40 -14.96 -33.42 -13.08
C GLN A 40 -16.00 -32.29 -12.97
N LEU A 41 -16.32 -31.59 -14.05
CA LEU A 41 -17.40 -30.59 -14.06
C LEU A 41 -18.77 -31.22 -13.85
N SER A 42 -19.02 -32.43 -14.40
CA SER A 42 -20.24 -33.16 -14.11
C SER A 42 -20.36 -33.53 -12.63
N LEU A 43 -19.27 -34.03 -12.03
CA LEU A 43 -19.24 -34.31 -10.58
C LEU A 43 -19.52 -33.05 -9.75
N PHE A 44 -18.96 -31.89 -10.14
CA PHE A 44 -19.25 -30.64 -9.48
C PHE A 44 -20.73 -30.28 -9.56
N GLY A 45 -21.36 -30.47 -10.75
CA GLY A 45 -22.80 -30.25 -10.94
C GLY A 45 -23.66 -31.16 -10.06
N ASP A 46 -23.31 -32.45 -9.96
CA ASP A 46 -24.02 -33.41 -9.12
C ASP A 46 -23.94 -33.03 -7.63
N VAL A 47 -22.77 -32.57 -7.17
CA VAL A 47 -22.58 -32.11 -5.79
C VAL A 47 -23.35 -30.81 -5.54
N PHE A 48 -23.33 -29.86 -6.48
CA PHE A 48 -24.08 -28.61 -6.39
C PHE A 48 -25.60 -28.88 -6.24
N GLU A 49 -26.16 -29.73 -7.10
CA GLU A 49 -27.58 -30.13 -7.04
C GLU A 49 -27.93 -30.78 -5.70
N ARG A 50 -27.06 -31.63 -5.17
CA ARG A 50 -27.27 -32.28 -3.88
C ARG A 50 -27.25 -31.30 -2.73
N VAL A 51 -26.25 -30.38 -2.67
CA VAL A 51 -26.19 -29.34 -1.65
C VAL A 51 -27.44 -28.45 -1.70
N ARG A 52 -27.83 -28.02 -2.90
CA ARG A 52 -29.03 -27.18 -3.12
C ARG A 52 -30.30 -27.82 -2.58
N ASN A 53 -30.46 -29.15 -2.79
CA ASN A 53 -31.72 -29.85 -2.48
C ASN A 53 -31.74 -30.50 -1.09
N GLU A 54 -30.60 -30.86 -0.53
CA GLU A 54 -30.52 -31.70 0.68
C GLU A 54 -29.89 -30.97 1.89
N TYR A 55 -29.27 -29.78 1.71
CA TYR A 55 -28.69 -29.05 2.83
C TYR A 55 -29.79 -28.58 3.79
N VAL A 56 -29.49 -28.63 5.11
CA VAL A 56 -30.46 -28.37 6.17
C VAL A 56 -31.03 -26.96 6.20
N GLU A 57 -30.29 -25.99 5.68
CA GLU A 57 -30.72 -24.59 5.54
C GLU A 57 -30.83 -24.23 4.07
N GLU A 58 -31.86 -23.44 3.70
CA GLU A 58 -31.97 -22.91 2.34
C GLU A 58 -30.80 -21.94 2.05
N LYS A 59 -30.08 -22.21 0.97
CA LYS A 59 -29.04 -21.34 0.41
C LYS A 59 -29.38 -21.00 -1.03
N THR A 60 -29.10 -19.77 -1.41
CA THR A 60 -29.28 -19.35 -2.80
C THR A 60 -28.21 -19.98 -3.69
N ASP A 61 -28.53 -20.19 -4.97
CA ASP A 61 -27.57 -20.66 -5.98
C ASP A 61 -26.33 -19.77 -6.04
N LYS A 62 -26.53 -18.45 -5.86
CA LYS A 62 -25.45 -17.44 -5.82
C LYS A 62 -24.48 -17.72 -4.67
N GLU A 63 -24.98 -17.89 -3.44
CA GLU A 63 -24.14 -18.17 -2.26
C GLU A 63 -23.31 -19.43 -2.42
N ILE A 64 -23.93 -20.51 -2.93
CA ILE A 64 -23.24 -21.80 -3.10
C ILE A 64 -22.14 -21.71 -4.15
N ILE A 65 -22.42 -21.04 -5.30
CA ILE A 65 -21.46 -20.88 -6.39
C ILE A 65 -20.30 -19.95 -5.97
N GLU A 66 -20.59 -18.83 -5.32
CA GLU A 66 -19.57 -17.90 -4.82
C GLU A 66 -18.66 -18.59 -3.79
N ALA A 67 -19.24 -19.39 -2.88
CA ALA A 67 -18.47 -20.19 -1.92
C ALA A 67 -17.56 -21.21 -2.61
N ALA A 68 -18.05 -21.88 -3.65
CA ALA A 68 -17.28 -22.85 -4.42
C ALA A 68 -16.13 -22.19 -5.19
N ILE A 69 -16.40 -21.07 -5.86
CA ILE A 69 -15.36 -20.29 -6.58
C ILE A 69 -14.31 -19.80 -5.59
N ASN A 70 -14.75 -19.23 -4.46
CA ASN A 70 -13.81 -18.76 -3.44
C ASN A 70 -12.98 -19.91 -2.85
N GLY A 71 -13.60 -21.06 -2.58
CA GLY A 71 -12.90 -22.27 -2.11
C GLY A 71 -11.82 -22.74 -3.09
N MET A 72 -12.11 -22.75 -4.39
CA MET A 72 -11.15 -23.07 -5.43
C MET A 72 -9.96 -22.08 -5.43
N LEU A 73 -10.24 -20.80 -5.38
CA LEU A 73 -9.21 -19.75 -5.45
C LEU A 73 -8.33 -19.75 -4.19
N THR A 74 -8.94 -19.82 -3.00
CA THR A 74 -8.22 -19.81 -1.73
C THR A 74 -7.40 -21.09 -1.50
N SER A 75 -7.70 -22.19 -2.19
CA SER A 75 -6.88 -23.38 -2.18
C SER A 75 -5.54 -23.25 -2.91
N LEU A 76 -5.36 -22.23 -3.76
CA LEU A 76 -4.14 -21.99 -4.52
C LEU A 76 -3.07 -21.32 -3.66
N ASP A 77 -3.43 -20.25 -2.95
CA ASP A 77 -2.57 -19.46 -2.07
C ASP A 77 -3.42 -18.52 -1.18
N PRO A 78 -2.81 -17.90 -0.11
CA PRO A 78 -3.56 -17.05 0.82
C PRO A 78 -4.03 -15.71 0.22
N HIS A 79 -3.63 -15.37 -1.00
CA HIS A 79 -3.88 -14.07 -1.62
C HIS A 79 -4.86 -14.14 -2.77
N SER A 80 -5.06 -15.31 -3.36
CA SER A 80 -6.09 -15.55 -4.37
C SER A 80 -7.46 -15.65 -3.73
N GLY A 81 -8.50 -15.13 -4.39
CA GLY A 81 -9.86 -15.18 -3.86
C GLY A 81 -10.87 -14.53 -4.79
N TYR A 82 -12.13 -14.72 -4.50
CA TYR A 82 -13.25 -14.09 -5.17
C TYR A 82 -13.63 -12.79 -4.46
N LEU A 83 -13.90 -11.77 -5.22
CA LEU A 83 -14.36 -10.45 -4.76
C LEU A 83 -15.79 -10.24 -5.27
N PRO A 84 -16.83 -10.39 -4.42
CA PRO A 84 -18.18 -9.94 -4.73
C PRO A 84 -18.21 -8.47 -5.18
N ASP A 85 -19.31 -8.04 -5.81
CA ASP A 85 -19.42 -6.70 -6.39
C ASP A 85 -19.06 -5.60 -5.39
N ASP A 86 -19.60 -5.65 -4.16
CA ASP A 86 -19.34 -4.64 -3.11
C ASP A 86 -17.86 -4.59 -2.70
N ASN A 87 -17.23 -5.76 -2.52
CA ASN A 87 -15.82 -5.85 -2.16
C ASN A 87 -14.90 -5.40 -3.31
N PHE A 88 -15.31 -5.65 -4.55
CA PHE A 88 -14.59 -5.19 -5.73
C PHE A 88 -14.66 -3.66 -5.86
N GLU A 89 -15.83 -3.06 -5.64
CA GLU A 89 -16.00 -1.61 -5.62
C GLU A 89 -15.18 -0.95 -4.51
N ALA A 90 -15.25 -1.47 -3.29
CA ALA A 90 -14.44 -0.98 -2.17
C ALA A 90 -12.94 -1.05 -2.46
N MET A 91 -12.46 -2.13 -3.09
CA MET A 91 -11.07 -2.26 -3.53
C MET A 91 -10.72 -1.23 -4.60
N GLN A 92 -11.61 -0.95 -5.57
CA GLN A 92 -11.39 0.07 -6.58
C GLN A 92 -11.27 1.48 -5.97
N VAL A 93 -12.11 1.80 -4.99
CA VAL A 93 -12.05 3.06 -4.24
C VAL A 93 -10.69 3.19 -3.53
N GLN A 94 -10.27 2.14 -2.83
CA GLN A 94 -8.98 2.12 -2.14
C GLN A 94 -7.80 2.27 -3.12
N THR A 95 -7.87 1.62 -4.28
CA THR A 95 -6.85 1.67 -5.33
C THR A 95 -6.75 3.05 -5.97
N ARG A 96 -7.89 3.65 -6.31
CA ARG A 96 -7.94 5.02 -6.85
C ARG A 96 -7.53 6.06 -5.80
N GLY A 97 -7.71 5.75 -4.50
CA GLY A 97 -7.48 6.68 -3.40
C GLY A 97 -8.41 7.88 -3.44
N ARG A 98 -9.60 7.73 -4.04
CA ARG A 98 -10.63 8.76 -4.16
C ARG A 98 -12.01 8.15 -4.37
N PHE A 99 -13.03 8.83 -3.86
CA PHE A 99 -14.43 8.42 -4.00
C PHE A 99 -15.34 9.64 -3.99
N GLY A 100 -16.57 9.48 -4.51
CA GLY A 100 -17.60 10.50 -4.40
C GLY A 100 -18.25 10.45 -3.02
N GLY A 101 -18.28 11.58 -2.33
CA GLY A 101 -18.81 11.64 -0.98
C GLY A 101 -18.83 13.04 -0.38
N LEU A 102 -19.01 13.13 0.93
CA LEU A 102 -19.14 14.37 1.67
C LEU A 102 -17.83 14.88 2.27
N GLY A 103 -16.88 13.97 2.54
CA GLY A 103 -15.63 14.29 3.21
C GLY A 103 -15.79 14.47 4.72
N ILE A 104 -16.36 13.46 5.37
CA ILE A 104 -16.50 13.38 6.83
C ILE A 104 -15.90 12.07 7.35
N GLU A 105 -15.25 12.15 8.50
CA GLU A 105 -14.92 10.98 9.30
C GLU A 105 -16.04 10.71 10.26
N VAL A 106 -16.56 9.47 10.30
CA VAL A 106 -17.76 9.10 11.05
C VAL A 106 -17.55 7.84 11.88
N THR A 107 -18.34 7.73 12.94
CA THR A 107 -18.47 6.53 13.77
C THR A 107 -19.94 6.29 14.11
N MET A 108 -20.26 5.13 14.70
CA MET A 108 -21.59 4.87 15.24
C MET A 108 -21.60 5.13 16.74
N GLU A 109 -22.56 5.94 17.19
CA GLU A 109 -22.80 6.19 18.61
C GLU A 109 -24.30 6.23 18.87
N ASN A 110 -24.80 5.45 19.83
CA ASN A 110 -26.21 5.34 20.20
C ASN A 110 -27.17 5.01 19.02
N GLY A 111 -26.69 4.27 18.02
CA GLY A 111 -27.49 3.89 16.85
C GLY A 111 -27.58 4.97 15.74
N PHE A 112 -26.86 6.08 15.90
CA PHE A 112 -26.77 7.16 14.93
C PHE A 112 -25.34 7.32 14.41
N VAL A 113 -25.20 7.96 13.24
CA VAL A 113 -23.89 8.27 12.65
C VAL A 113 -23.38 9.57 13.26
N LYS A 114 -22.31 9.49 14.04
CA LYS A 114 -21.64 10.63 14.66
C LYS A 114 -20.49 11.12 13.79
N VAL A 115 -20.44 12.40 13.51
CA VAL A 115 -19.32 13.07 12.83
C VAL A 115 -18.18 13.22 13.81
N VAL A 116 -17.08 12.51 13.57
CA VAL A 116 -15.82 12.68 14.33
C VAL A 116 -15.16 13.99 13.92
N SER A 117 -15.02 14.20 12.60
CA SER A 117 -14.48 15.45 12.03
C SER A 117 -14.87 15.59 10.55
N PRO A 118 -15.28 16.76 10.08
CA PRO A 118 -15.25 17.07 8.67
C PRO A 118 -13.81 17.20 8.20
N ILE A 119 -13.53 16.75 6.98
CA ILE A 119 -12.22 16.91 6.34
C ILE A 119 -12.18 18.31 5.72
N ASP A 120 -11.11 19.06 5.94
CA ASP A 120 -10.94 20.41 5.40
C ASP A 120 -11.10 20.46 3.86
N ASP A 121 -11.63 21.57 3.35
CA ASP A 121 -11.87 21.84 1.94
C ASP A 121 -12.88 20.90 1.24
N THR A 122 -13.53 20.00 1.95
CA THR A 122 -14.55 19.07 1.42
C THR A 122 -15.96 19.69 1.42
N PRO A 123 -16.92 19.09 0.72
CA PRO A 123 -18.31 19.54 0.72
C PRO A 123 -18.92 19.66 2.12
N ALA A 124 -18.67 18.71 3.01
CA ALA A 124 -19.22 18.76 4.37
C ALA A 124 -18.63 19.91 5.20
N SER A 125 -17.31 20.16 5.09
CA SER A 125 -16.66 21.31 5.73
C SER A 125 -17.25 22.64 5.22
N LYS A 126 -17.42 22.77 3.90
CA LYS A 126 -18.04 23.95 3.28
C LYS A 126 -19.51 24.13 3.66
N ALA A 127 -20.23 23.05 3.90
CA ALA A 127 -21.61 23.07 4.36
C ALA A 127 -21.74 23.35 5.87
N GLY A 128 -20.62 23.53 6.59
CA GLY A 128 -20.61 23.88 8.00
C GLY A 128 -20.91 22.72 8.95
N MET A 129 -20.62 21.49 8.54
CA MET A 129 -20.62 20.32 9.42
C MET A 129 -19.56 20.48 10.49
N GLN A 130 -19.84 19.99 11.70
CA GLN A 130 -18.97 20.15 12.87
C GLN A 130 -18.68 18.80 13.52
N PRO A 131 -17.56 18.66 14.23
CA PRO A 131 -17.36 17.53 15.14
C PRO A 131 -18.54 17.43 16.13
N GLU A 132 -18.88 16.20 16.52
CA GLU A 132 -19.99 15.89 17.43
C GLU A 132 -21.41 16.09 16.82
N ASP A 133 -21.55 16.43 15.54
CA ASP A 133 -22.84 16.37 14.85
C ASP A 133 -23.31 14.91 14.72
N PHE A 134 -24.61 14.67 14.92
CA PHE A 134 -25.22 13.38 14.67
C PHE A 134 -26.08 13.44 13.40
N ILE A 135 -25.80 12.58 12.44
CA ILE A 135 -26.66 12.37 11.28
C ILE A 135 -27.72 11.37 11.69
N ILE A 136 -28.98 11.80 11.77
CA ILE A 136 -30.11 10.99 12.22
C ILE A 136 -30.96 10.45 11.07
N ALA A 137 -30.91 11.11 9.89
CA ALA A 137 -31.55 10.65 8.65
C ALA A 137 -30.72 11.06 7.43
N ILE A 138 -30.86 10.30 6.34
CA ILE A 138 -30.25 10.55 5.03
C ILE A 138 -31.36 10.44 3.98
N ASP A 139 -31.54 11.48 3.15
CA ASP A 139 -32.63 11.59 2.16
C ASP A 139 -34.01 11.31 2.75
N GLY A 140 -34.23 11.73 3.99
CA GLY A 140 -35.46 11.52 4.75
C GLY A 140 -35.63 10.14 5.39
N GLU A 141 -34.71 9.20 5.13
CA GLU A 141 -34.72 7.88 5.79
C GLU A 141 -33.87 7.87 7.06
N SER A 142 -34.44 7.37 8.16
CA SER A 142 -33.72 7.23 9.43
C SER A 142 -32.53 6.29 9.30
N VAL A 143 -31.40 6.66 9.90
CA VAL A 143 -30.21 5.80 10.01
C VAL A 143 -30.31 4.79 11.14
N LEU A 144 -31.31 4.91 12.00
CA LEU A 144 -31.52 4.01 13.14
C LEU A 144 -31.73 2.57 12.67
N GLY A 145 -30.91 1.66 13.17
CA GLY A 145 -30.94 0.24 12.77
C GLY A 145 -30.02 -0.14 11.63
N LYS A 146 -29.43 0.84 10.92
CA LYS A 146 -28.35 0.60 9.95
C LYS A 146 -27.01 0.42 10.70
N ASN A 147 -26.11 -0.39 10.15
CA ASN A 147 -24.74 -0.41 10.60
C ASN A 147 -23.92 0.72 9.93
N LEU A 148 -22.67 0.93 10.39
CA LEU A 148 -21.84 2.03 9.89
C LEU A 148 -21.58 1.91 8.36
N SER A 149 -21.34 0.71 7.86
CA SER A 149 -21.08 0.49 6.44
C SER A 149 -22.30 0.87 5.58
N GLU A 150 -23.48 0.38 5.96
CA GLU A 150 -24.74 0.71 5.28
C GLU A 150 -25.03 2.21 5.26
N ALA A 151 -24.75 2.92 6.36
CA ALA A 151 -24.93 4.37 6.40
C ALA A 151 -23.90 5.11 5.54
N VAL A 152 -22.63 4.65 5.55
CA VAL A 152 -21.55 5.22 4.73
C VAL A 152 -21.83 5.00 3.24
N ASP A 153 -22.37 3.83 2.84
CA ASP A 153 -22.69 3.54 1.44
C ASP A 153 -23.78 4.49 0.89
N VAL A 154 -24.75 4.87 1.72
CA VAL A 154 -25.79 5.86 1.35
C VAL A 154 -25.21 7.29 1.32
N LEU A 155 -24.31 7.63 2.24
CA LEU A 155 -23.62 8.94 2.24
C LEU A 155 -22.69 9.12 1.03
N ARG A 156 -22.09 8.02 0.54
CA ARG A 156 -21.33 7.99 -0.72
C ARG A 156 -22.28 8.03 -1.91
N GLY A 157 -21.72 8.29 -3.08
CA GLY A 157 -22.48 8.26 -4.33
C GLY A 157 -21.74 8.98 -5.47
N PRO A 158 -22.37 9.08 -6.65
CA PRO A 158 -21.77 9.73 -7.80
C PRO A 158 -21.37 11.17 -7.51
N ILE A 159 -20.18 11.59 -7.99
CA ILE A 159 -19.72 12.98 -7.89
C ILE A 159 -20.73 13.88 -8.58
N GLY A 160 -21.09 15.00 -7.95
CA GLY A 160 -22.08 15.96 -8.42
C GLY A 160 -23.53 15.61 -8.06
N SER A 161 -23.81 14.45 -7.46
CA SER A 161 -25.15 14.13 -6.94
C SER A 161 -25.39 14.81 -5.59
N GLU A 162 -26.65 15.16 -5.33
CA GLU A 162 -27.06 15.72 -4.04
C GLU A 162 -27.41 14.63 -3.04
N VAL A 163 -27.22 14.94 -1.76
CA VAL A 163 -27.75 14.19 -0.63
C VAL A 163 -28.20 15.17 0.45
N THR A 164 -29.35 14.91 1.03
CA THR A 164 -29.84 15.69 2.18
C THR A 164 -29.69 14.89 3.44
N ILE A 165 -28.92 15.42 4.40
CA ILE A 165 -28.73 14.81 5.71
C ILE A 165 -29.45 15.62 6.78
N THR A 166 -30.18 14.94 7.67
CA THR A 166 -30.78 15.57 8.84
C THR A 166 -29.80 15.47 10.00
N VAL A 167 -29.39 16.63 10.51
CA VAL A 167 -28.34 16.77 11.52
C VAL A 167 -28.92 17.18 12.86
N GLN A 168 -28.57 16.47 13.92
CA GLN A 168 -28.79 16.83 15.31
C GLN A 168 -27.50 17.38 15.89
N ARG A 169 -27.47 18.67 16.24
CA ARG A 169 -26.32 19.32 16.86
C ARG A 169 -26.61 19.68 18.32
N GLY A 170 -26.00 18.96 19.23
CA GLY A 170 -26.24 19.12 20.65
C GLY A 170 -27.74 18.99 21.01
N GLN A 171 -28.30 20.00 21.67
CA GLN A 171 -29.73 20.06 22.05
C GLN A 171 -30.58 20.92 21.12
N ALA A 172 -30.05 21.42 20.02
CA ALA A 172 -30.81 22.19 19.04
C ALA A 172 -31.86 21.30 18.33
N GLU A 173 -32.88 21.91 17.71
CA GLU A 173 -33.78 21.15 16.85
C GLU A 173 -33.04 20.59 15.64
N PRO A 174 -33.34 19.37 15.19
CA PRO A 174 -32.76 18.82 13.98
C PRO A 174 -32.98 19.73 12.76
N PHE A 175 -31.98 19.80 11.90
CA PHE A 175 -32.05 20.61 10.68
C PHE A 175 -31.46 19.85 9.49
N ASP A 176 -31.97 20.17 8.30
CA ASP A 176 -31.51 19.54 7.08
C ASP A 176 -30.34 20.31 6.46
N VAL A 177 -29.36 19.57 5.96
CA VAL A 177 -28.22 20.07 5.21
C VAL A 177 -28.14 19.32 3.88
N THR A 178 -28.36 20.02 2.78
CA THR A 178 -28.16 19.45 1.44
C THR A 178 -26.74 19.69 0.99
N ILE A 179 -26.05 18.60 0.64
CA ILE A 179 -24.63 18.62 0.24
C ILE A 179 -24.51 17.99 -1.14
N ILE A 180 -23.75 18.64 -2.03
CA ILE A 180 -23.38 18.06 -3.32
C ILE A 180 -22.13 17.22 -3.11
N ARG A 181 -22.20 15.93 -3.45
CA ARG A 181 -21.05 15.01 -3.35
C ARG A 181 -19.94 15.46 -4.28
N ASP A 182 -18.72 15.44 -3.79
CA ASP A 182 -17.52 15.78 -4.55
C ASP A 182 -16.46 14.69 -4.44
N GLU A 183 -15.38 14.83 -5.20
CA GLU A 183 -14.25 13.92 -5.13
C GLU A 183 -13.50 14.08 -3.80
N ILE A 184 -13.56 13.06 -2.96
CA ILE A 184 -12.83 13.02 -1.69
C ILE A 184 -11.55 12.22 -1.90
N LYS A 185 -10.39 12.86 -1.75
CA LYS A 185 -9.07 12.24 -1.89
C LYS A 185 -8.59 11.67 -0.56
N ILE A 186 -8.25 10.39 -0.57
CA ILE A 186 -7.64 9.71 0.58
C ILE A 186 -6.15 10.05 0.58
N ARG A 187 -5.69 10.76 1.60
CA ARG A 187 -4.27 11.12 1.73
C ARG A 187 -3.46 9.87 2.07
N SER A 188 -2.73 9.35 1.09
CA SER A 188 -1.79 8.24 1.27
C SER A 188 -0.38 8.69 1.68
N VAL A 189 -0.07 9.97 1.55
CA VAL A 189 1.22 10.58 1.90
C VAL A 189 0.99 11.69 2.93
N ARG A 190 1.80 11.66 3.99
CA ARG A 190 1.88 12.71 5.02
C ARG A 190 3.34 13.11 5.17
N HIS A 191 3.61 14.36 5.49
CA HIS A 191 4.97 14.83 5.73
C HIS A 191 5.02 15.77 6.94
N GLU A 192 6.17 15.80 7.57
CA GLU A 192 6.53 16.64 8.71
C GLU A 192 8.03 16.95 8.62
N ILE A 193 8.50 17.89 9.42
CA ILE A 193 9.91 18.26 9.48
C ILE A 193 10.38 18.13 10.93
N TYR A 194 11.48 17.41 11.14
CA TYR A 194 12.10 17.21 12.45
C TYR A 194 13.59 17.58 12.36
N ASP A 195 14.04 18.58 13.08
CA ASP A 195 15.48 18.97 13.17
C ASP A 195 16.15 19.14 11.79
N ASN A 196 15.46 19.82 10.86
CA ASN A 196 15.87 19.99 9.46
C ASN A 196 15.96 18.67 8.65
N VAL A 197 15.23 17.65 9.06
CA VAL A 197 15.05 16.40 8.33
C VAL A 197 13.64 16.31 7.81
N GLY A 198 13.47 16.10 6.51
CA GLY A 198 12.16 15.88 5.89
C GLY A 198 11.66 14.47 6.16
N TYR A 199 10.61 14.34 6.95
CA TYR A 199 9.92 13.06 7.19
C TYR A 199 8.72 12.92 6.27
N ILE A 200 8.63 11.81 5.53
CA ILE A 200 7.56 11.49 4.60
C ILE A 200 7.06 10.09 4.91
N ARG A 201 5.78 9.97 5.24
CA ARG A 201 5.13 8.68 5.49
C ARG A 201 4.19 8.32 4.35
N ILE A 202 4.37 7.14 3.78
CA ILE A 202 3.44 6.54 2.82
C ILE A 202 2.67 5.42 3.53
N THR A 203 1.35 5.57 3.67
CA THR A 203 0.49 4.59 4.38
C THR A 203 -0.04 3.48 3.48
N THR A 204 -0.17 3.74 2.18
CA THR A 204 -0.60 2.80 1.14
C THR A 204 -0.19 3.31 -0.23
N PHE A 205 -0.16 2.45 -1.25
CA PHE A 205 0.13 2.83 -2.63
C PHE A 205 -1.16 2.88 -3.45
N SER A 206 -1.69 4.08 -3.65
CA SER A 206 -2.86 4.40 -4.49
C SER A 206 -2.48 5.41 -5.57
N GLU A 207 -3.35 5.70 -6.53
CA GLU A 207 -3.12 6.70 -7.58
C GLU A 207 -2.77 8.11 -7.05
N GLN A 208 -3.00 8.37 -5.75
CA GLN A 208 -2.68 9.65 -5.10
C GLN A 208 -1.26 9.67 -4.50
N THR A 209 -0.54 8.55 -4.51
CA THR A 209 0.73 8.42 -3.75
C THR A 209 1.86 9.19 -4.39
N THR A 210 2.12 9.00 -5.68
CA THR A 210 3.20 9.71 -6.39
C THR A 210 2.98 11.23 -6.40
N PRO A 211 1.78 11.76 -6.75
CA PRO A 211 1.52 13.19 -6.63
C PRO A 211 1.69 13.72 -5.20
N GLY A 212 1.24 12.96 -4.19
CA GLY A 212 1.41 13.31 -2.79
C GLY A 212 2.87 13.36 -2.35
N LEU A 213 3.70 12.42 -2.83
CA LEU A 213 5.13 12.39 -2.56
C LEU A 213 5.86 13.61 -3.17
N VAL A 214 5.57 13.94 -4.42
CA VAL A 214 6.17 15.10 -5.11
C VAL A 214 5.82 16.39 -4.35
N ASN A 215 4.55 16.59 -4.01
CA ASN A 215 4.12 17.76 -3.24
C ASN A 215 4.81 17.82 -1.87
N ALA A 216 4.91 16.69 -1.15
CA ALA A 216 5.58 16.64 0.16
C ALA A 216 7.06 17.06 0.07
N ILE A 217 7.80 16.57 -0.92
CA ILE A 217 9.20 16.93 -1.14
C ILE A 217 9.34 18.40 -1.51
N ASP A 218 8.48 18.92 -2.40
CA ASP A 218 8.48 20.32 -2.79
C ASP A 218 8.19 21.24 -1.59
N ASP A 219 7.24 20.89 -0.74
CA ASP A 219 6.89 21.67 0.45
C ASP A 219 8.02 21.65 1.49
N ILE A 220 8.68 20.51 1.70
CA ILE A 220 9.87 20.41 2.57
C ILE A 220 11.02 21.29 2.03
N PHE A 221 11.30 21.22 0.72
CA PHE A 221 12.34 22.09 0.13
C PHE A 221 12.01 23.58 0.23
N LYS A 222 10.74 23.98 0.10
CA LYS A 222 10.31 25.38 0.28
C LYS A 222 10.48 25.85 1.72
N SER A 223 10.22 24.97 2.69
CA SER A 223 10.33 25.30 4.12
C SER A 223 11.78 25.40 4.59
N GLU A 224 12.58 24.37 4.29
CA GLU A 224 13.92 24.23 4.88
C GLU A 224 15.05 24.80 4.01
N GLY A 225 14.87 24.83 2.70
CA GLY A 225 15.86 25.34 1.75
C GLY A 225 17.21 24.64 1.90
N GLU A 226 18.26 25.43 2.15
CA GLU A 226 19.64 24.93 2.30
C GLU A 226 19.92 24.27 3.65
N ASN A 227 19.04 24.43 4.64
CA ASN A 227 19.21 23.82 5.96
C ASN A 227 18.85 22.33 6.00
N LEU A 228 18.17 21.84 4.96
CA LEU A 228 17.73 20.44 4.89
C LEU A 228 18.91 19.47 4.91
N LYS A 229 18.87 18.49 5.82
CA LYS A 229 19.93 17.50 6.02
C LYS A 229 19.70 16.20 5.25
N GLY A 230 18.46 15.91 4.88
CA GLY A 230 18.06 14.68 4.18
C GLY A 230 16.61 14.34 4.37
N PHE A 231 16.23 13.16 3.90
CA PHE A 231 14.86 12.66 3.95
C PHE A 231 14.75 11.31 4.65
N ILE A 232 13.62 11.11 5.33
CA ILE A 232 13.19 9.81 5.85
C ILE A 232 11.90 9.44 5.14
N LEU A 233 11.90 8.31 4.42
CA LEU A 233 10.73 7.70 3.81
C LEU A 233 10.23 6.57 4.72
N ASP A 234 9.11 6.78 5.41
CA ASP A 234 8.55 5.79 6.33
C ASP A 234 7.51 4.92 5.61
N LEU A 235 7.86 3.65 5.42
CA LEU A 235 7.04 2.59 4.86
C LEU A 235 6.59 1.57 5.91
N ARG A 236 6.79 1.83 7.19
CA ARG A 236 6.36 0.94 8.28
C ARG A 236 4.83 0.82 8.30
N ASN A 237 4.35 -0.40 8.53
CA ASN A 237 2.91 -0.74 8.53
C ASN A 237 2.19 -0.38 7.23
N ASN A 238 2.91 -0.31 6.11
CA ASN A 238 2.33 -0.10 4.79
C ASN A 238 2.18 -1.46 4.08
N PRO A 239 0.95 -1.98 3.90
CA PRO A 239 0.71 -3.32 3.32
C PRO A 239 0.95 -3.38 1.80
N GLY A 240 1.30 -2.25 1.18
CA GLY A 240 1.51 -2.11 -0.26
C GLY A 240 0.35 -1.39 -0.96
N GLY A 241 0.03 -1.86 -2.16
CA GLY A 241 -0.98 -1.29 -3.04
C GLY A 241 -0.60 -1.49 -4.51
N LEU A 242 -0.78 -0.46 -5.32
CA LEU A 242 -0.53 -0.49 -6.76
C LEU A 242 0.96 -0.70 -7.09
N LEU A 243 1.21 -1.67 -7.98
CA LEU A 243 2.54 -1.88 -8.56
C LEU A 243 3.04 -0.64 -9.33
N SER A 244 2.16 -0.01 -10.11
CA SER A 244 2.48 1.21 -10.85
C SER A 244 2.98 2.33 -9.93
N GLU A 245 2.38 2.49 -8.76
CA GLU A 245 2.80 3.51 -7.79
C GLU A 245 4.12 3.14 -7.10
N ALA A 246 4.36 1.85 -6.81
CA ALA A 246 5.66 1.41 -6.31
C ALA A 246 6.78 1.71 -7.33
N ILE A 247 6.51 1.48 -8.62
CA ILE A 247 7.44 1.82 -9.70
C ILE A 247 7.66 3.34 -9.76
N SER A 248 6.58 4.15 -9.75
CA SER A 248 6.67 5.61 -9.85
C SER A 248 7.37 6.25 -8.63
N VAL A 249 7.10 5.74 -7.42
CA VAL A 249 7.79 6.20 -6.20
C VAL A 249 9.28 5.82 -6.22
N SER A 250 9.62 4.62 -6.72
CA SER A 250 11.03 4.23 -6.88
C SER A 250 11.73 5.07 -7.96
N ASP A 251 11.07 5.28 -9.10
CA ASP A 251 11.52 6.11 -10.21
C ASP A 251 11.85 7.54 -9.75
N ALA A 252 11.03 8.09 -8.85
CA ALA A 252 11.20 9.44 -8.31
C ALA A 252 12.51 9.68 -7.55
N PHE A 253 13.16 8.64 -7.04
CA PHE A 253 14.43 8.72 -6.30
C PHE A 253 15.64 8.17 -7.07
N LEU A 254 15.46 7.59 -8.26
CA LEU A 254 16.51 6.92 -9.01
C LEU A 254 16.86 7.69 -10.29
N GLU A 255 18.13 7.63 -10.70
CA GLU A 255 18.61 8.21 -11.96
C GLU A 255 18.58 7.20 -13.12
N GLY A 256 18.22 5.95 -12.86
CA GLY A 256 18.15 4.89 -13.86
C GLY A 256 18.33 3.49 -13.27
N GLY A 257 18.29 2.49 -14.12
CA GLY A 257 18.42 1.08 -13.76
C GLY A 257 17.07 0.38 -13.57
N GLU A 258 17.10 -0.92 -13.37
CA GLU A 258 15.90 -1.72 -13.12
C GLU A 258 15.32 -1.42 -11.72
N ILE A 259 14.00 -1.27 -11.62
CA ILE A 259 13.29 -1.10 -10.35
C ILE A 259 12.81 -2.46 -9.83
N VAL A 260 12.15 -3.22 -10.68
CA VAL A 260 11.55 -4.51 -10.33
C VAL A 260 11.34 -5.33 -11.60
N SER A 261 11.46 -6.65 -11.50
CA SER A 261 10.94 -7.56 -12.51
C SER A 261 9.83 -8.45 -11.96
N THR A 262 8.88 -8.78 -12.83
CA THR A 262 7.81 -9.75 -12.54
C THR A 262 7.98 -10.97 -13.43
N ARG A 263 7.88 -12.18 -12.86
CA ARG A 263 8.01 -13.44 -13.61
C ARG A 263 6.76 -14.28 -13.39
N GLY A 264 6.07 -14.58 -14.49
CA GLY A 264 4.87 -15.41 -14.52
C GLY A 264 5.19 -16.90 -14.62
N ARG A 265 4.21 -17.69 -15.07
CA ARG A 265 4.34 -19.14 -15.27
C ARG A 265 5.28 -19.47 -16.44
N GLU A 266 5.27 -18.64 -17.48
CA GLU A 266 6.09 -18.79 -18.67
C GLU A 266 7.13 -17.66 -18.74
N ASP A 267 8.32 -17.94 -19.24
CA ASP A 267 9.40 -16.95 -19.36
C ASP A 267 9.00 -15.74 -20.24
N SER A 268 8.13 -15.96 -21.23
CA SER A 268 7.54 -14.91 -22.07
C SER A 268 6.71 -13.86 -21.30
N GLN A 269 6.28 -14.18 -20.09
CA GLN A 269 5.50 -13.30 -19.21
C GLN A 269 6.38 -12.46 -18.27
N THR A 270 7.71 -12.54 -18.43
CA THR A 270 8.62 -11.72 -17.65
C THR A 270 8.54 -10.26 -18.10
N GLN A 271 8.34 -9.35 -17.15
CA GLN A 271 8.31 -7.91 -17.38
C GLN A 271 9.34 -7.22 -16.47
N HIS A 272 9.95 -6.17 -17.00
CA HIS A 272 10.93 -5.36 -16.29
C HIS A 272 10.47 -3.90 -16.26
N ALA A 273 10.57 -3.25 -15.14
CA ALA A 273 10.36 -1.82 -14.98
C ALA A 273 11.71 -1.13 -14.70
N TYR A 274 11.95 -0.01 -15.36
CA TYR A 274 13.20 0.75 -15.28
C TYR A 274 12.94 2.18 -14.84
N ALA A 275 13.87 2.73 -14.08
CA ALA A 275 13.86 4.13 -13.69
C ALA A 275 14.34 5.03 -14.84
N ARG A 276 13.85 6.25 -14.84
CA ARG A 276 14.24 7.36 -15.71
C ARG A 276 15.03 8.38 -14.90
N PRO A 277 15.94 9.15 -15.53
CA PRO A 277 16.67 10.20 -14.83
C PRO A 277 15.76 11.23 -14.18
N GLY A 278 16.05 11.61 -12.92
CA GLY A 278 15.31 12.66 -12.25
C GLY A 278 15.04 12.43 -10.76
N ASP A 279 16.10 12.31 -9.95
CA ASP A 279 15.96 12.22 -8.48
C ASP A 279 15.36 13.50 -7.89
N ILE A 280 14.10 13.44 -7.44
CA ILE A 280 13.39 14.57 -6.85
C ILE A 280 13.96 15.01 -5.50
N ALA A 281 14.68 14.12 -4.80
CA ALA A 281 15.41 14.46 -3.57
C ALA A 281 16.80 15.08 -3.86
N ARG A 282 17.15 15.31 -5.13
CA ARG A 282 18.38 16.00 -5.58
C ARG A 282 19.66 15.40 -5.03
N GLY A 283 19.71 14.08 -4.88
CA GLY A 283 20.89 13.38 -4.32
C GLY A 283 21.07 13.51 -2.81
N MET A 284 20.15 14.15 -2.10
CA MET A 284 20.23 14.26 -0.64
C MET A 284 20.20 12.89 0.03
N PRO A 285 20.82 12.74 1.21
CA PRO A 285 20.74 11.51 1.99
C PRO A 285 19.30 11.06 2.21
N LEU A 286 19.03 9.77 2.02
CA LEU A 286 17.71 9.17 2.15
C LEU A 286 17.78 7.94 3.06
N ILE A 287 16.91 7.89 4.06
CA ILE A 287 16.69 6.70 4.89
C ILE A 287 15.29 6.18 4.62
N VAL A 288 15.15 4.86 4.49
CA VAL A 288 13.85 4.19 4.37
C VAL A 288 13.58 3.38 5.63
N LEU A 289 12.48 3.67 6.33
CA LEU A 289 12.04 2.89 7.49
C LEU A 289 11.11 1.77 7.05
N ILE A 290 11.43 0.54 7.47
CA ILE A 290 10.62 -0.66 7.20
C ILE A 290 10.40 -1.48 8.48
N ASN A 291 9.32 -2.27 8.50
CA ASN A 291 9.06 -3.26 9.54
C ASN A 291 8.27 -4.46 8.98
N SER A 292 7.90 -5.40 9.84
CA SER A 292 7.10 -6.58 9.46
C SER A 292 5.72 -6.25 8.88
N GLY A 293 5.22 -5.03 9.01
CA GLY A 293 4.00 -4.55 8.35
C GLY A 293 4.23 -3.93 6.97
N SER A 294 5.51 -3.78 6.54
CA SER A 294 5.87 -3.33 5.20
C SER A 294 5.79 -4.50 4.22
N ALA A 295 4.89 -4.43 3.23
CA ALA A 295 4.63 -5.56 2.33
C ALA A 295 4.47 -5.13 0.86
N SER A 296 4.70 -6.06 -0.08
CA SER A 296 4.38 -5.92 -1.51
C SER A 296 5.01 -4.66 -2.15
N ALA A 297 4.21 -3.64 -2.54
CA ALA A 297 4.69 -2.38 -3.12
C ALA A 297 5.76 -1.69 -2.25
N SER A 298 5.61 -1.71 -0.92
CA SER A 298 6.61 -1.18 0.02
C SER A 298 7.94 -1.92 -0.10
N GLU A 299 7.90 -3.23 -0.31
CA GLU A 299 9.08 -4.07 -0.47
C GLU A 299 9.77 -3.86 -1.83
N ILE A 300 8.99 -3.52 -2.85
CA ILE A 300 9.52 -3.12 -4.18
C ILE A 300 10.33 -1.83 -4.03
N VAL A 301 9.75 -0.79 -3.41
CA VAL A 301 10.43 0.49 -3.18
C VAL A 301 11.69 0.29 -2.33
N ALA A 302 11.56 -0.38 -1.19
CA ALA A 302 12.68 -0.64 -0.30
C ALA A 302 13.79 -1.43 -1.01
N GLY A 303 13.44 -2.51 -1.72
CA GLY A 303 14.40 -3.35 -2.45
C GLY A 303 15.10 -2.62 -3.58
N ALA A 304 14.37 -1.82 -4.36
CA ALA A 304 14.94 -1.02 -5.44
C ALA A 304 15.93 0.01 -4.91
N LEU A 305 15.54 0.83 -3.92
CA LEU A 305 16.39 1.86 -3.35
C LEU A 305 17.63 1.28 -2.65
N LYS A 306 17.49 0.11 -2.02
CA LYS A 306 18.60 -0.63 -1.42
C LYS A 306 19.59 -1.14 -2.47
N ASP A 307 19.12 -1.88 -3.47
CA ASP A 307 19.97 -2.50 -4.49
C ASP A 307 20.73 -1.45 -5.30
N HIS A 308 20.13 -0.28 -5.54
CA HIS A 308 20.80 0.88 -6.15
C HIS A 308 21.67 1.68 -5.19
N LYS A 309 21.73 1.32 -3.89
CA LYS A 309 22.43 2.08 -2.85
C LYS A 309 21.99 3.55 -2.78
N ARG A 310 20.73 3.83 -3.15
CA ARG A 310 20.18 5.18 -3.09
C ARG A 310 19.75 5.57 -1.68
N ALA A 311 19.35 4.60 -0.87
CA ALA A 311 18.90 4.80 0.49
C ALA A 311 19.51 3.79 1.45
N ILE A 312 19.63 4.18 2.73
CA ILE A 312 19.93 3.27 3.84
C ILE A 312 18.58 2.78 4.40
N LEU A 313 18.39 1.47 4.45
CA LEU A 313 17.21 0.88 5.06
C LEU A 313 17.43 0.68 6.56
N MET A 314 16.48 1.15 7.38
CA MET A 314 16.50 0.98 8.84
C MET A 314 15.18 0.39 9.35
N GLY A 315 15.23 -0.27 10.50
CA GLY A 315 14.09 -0.88 11.18
C GLY A 315 14.23 -2.38 11.30
N THR A 316 13.15 -3.12 11.00
CA THR A 316 13.16 -4.59 11.04
C THR A 316 12.80 -5.18 9.68
N ARG A 317 13.07 -6.47 9.48
CA ARG A 317 12.79 -7.16 8.23
C ARG A 317 11.31 -7.01 7.83
N SER A 318 11.05 -6.76 6.54
CA SER A 318 9.72 -6.64 5.97
C SER A 318 8.98 -7.98 5.91
N PHE A 319 7.71 -7.96 5.50
CA PHE A 319 6.78 -9.09 5.55
C PHE A 319 7.18 -10.26 4.64
N GLY A 320 7.60 -9.98 3.40
CA GLY A 320 7.94 -11.01 2.42
C GLY A 320 6.80 -11.39 1.47
N LYS A 321 5.95 -10.42 1.07
CA LYS A 321 4.92 -10.64 0.05
C LYS A 321 5.46 -10.34 -1.35
N GLY A 322 6.02 -11.35 -1.98
CA GLY A 322 6.58 -11.26 -3.34
C GLY A 322 5.65 -11.74 -4.45
N SER A 323 4.35 -11.89 -4.20
CA SER A 323 3.36 -12.35 -5.19
C SER A 323 2.61 -11.18 -5.84
N VAL A 324 2.44 -11.27 -7.17
CA VAL A 324 1.65 -10.32 -7.98
C VAL A 324 0.22 -10.81 -8.06
N GLN A 325 -0.74 -10.01 -7.60
CA GLN A 325 -2.15 -10.29 -7.78
C GLN A 325 -2.70 -9.53 -8.99
N SER A 326 -3.27 -10.26 -9.93
CA SER A 326 -4.08 -9.71 -11.02
C SER A 326 -5.54 -9.68 -10.60
N ILE A 327 -6.17 -8.54 -10.82
CA ILE A 327 -7.61 -8.38 -10.61
C ILE A 327 -8.29 -8.56 -11.96
N ILE A 328 -9.12 -9.58 -12.08
CA ILE A 328 -9.81 -9.94 -13.32
C ILE A 328 -11.30 -9.68 -13.11
N PRO A 329 -11.85 -8.58 -13.64
CA PRO A 329 -13.27 -8.28 -13.53
C PRO A 329 -14.13 -9.36 -14.18
N MET A 330 -15.21 -9.75 -13.51
CA MET A 330 -16.23 -10.67 -14.01
C MET A 330 -17.52 -9.88 -14.18
N PRO A 331 -17.90 -9.48 -15.41
CA PRO A 331 -19.04 -8.60 -15.63
C PRO A 331 -20.33 -9.10 -14.95
N GLY A 332 -20.88 -8.29 -14.04
CA GLY A 332 -22.08 -8.61 -13.25
C GLY A 332 -21.85 -9.60 -12.10
N HIS A 333 -20.59 -9.93 -11.79
CA HIS A 333 -20.23 -10.91 -10.76
C HIS A 333 -18.95 -10.53 -9.99
N GLY A 334 -18.66 -9.25 -9.84
CA GLY A 334 -17.47 -8.78 -9.11
C GLY A 334 -16.16 -9.05 -9.85
N ALA A 335 -15.17 -9.66 -9.17
CA ALA A 335 -13.85 -9.91 -9.74
C ALA A 335 -13.17 -11.14 -9.13
N ILE A 336 -12.20 -11.68 -9.85
CA ILE A 336 -11.24 -12.66 -9.34
C ILE A 336 -9.93 -11.94 -9.03
N ARG A 337 -9.41 -12.14 -7.83
CA ARG A 337 -8.04 -11.80 -7.46
C ARG A 337 -7.20 -13.06 -7.54
N LEU A 338 -6.23 -13.09 -8.44
CA LEU A 338 -5.44 -14.28 -8.74
C LEU A 338 -3.95 -13.96 -8.72
N THR A 339 -3.15 -14.80 -8.06
CA THR A 339 -1.68 -14.72 -8.12
C THR A 339 -1.20 -15.19 -9.48
N THR A 340 -0.61 -14.28 -10.26
CA THR A 340 -0.19 -14.56 -11.65
C THR A 340 1.32 -14.50 -11.86
N ALA A 341 2.08 -13.86 -10.95
CA ALA A 341 3.53 -13.72 -11.05
C ALA A 341 4.18 -13.52 -9.68
N ARG A 342 5.51 -13.43 -9.67
CA ARG A 342 6.32 -13.07 -8.50
C ARG A 342 7.21 -11.88 -8.79
N TYR A 343 7.45 -11.06 -7.76
CA TYR A 343 8.38 -9.94 -7.79
C TYR A 343 9.82 -10.34 -7.51
N TYR A 344 10.73 -9.68 -8.21
CA TYR A 344 12.18 -9.80 -8.00
C TYR A 344 12.79 -8.39 -7.95
N THR A 345 13.70 -8.19 -7.01
CA THR A 345 14.47 -6.95 -6.89
C THR A 345 15.45 -6.80 -8.06
N PRO A 346 16.06 -5.62 -8.28
CA PRO A 346 17.09 -5.42 -9.32
C PRO A 346 18.24 -6.42 -9.25
N SER A 347 18.64 -6.84 -8.05
CA SER A 347 19.66 -7.89 -7.86
C SER A 347 19.15 -9.31 -8.20
N GLY A 348 17.90 -9.47 -8.63
CA GLY A 348 17.31 -10.76 -8.99
C GLY A 348 16.84 -11.60 -7.80
N VAL A 349 16.81 -11.03 -6.60
CA VAL A 349 16.35 -11.74 -5.39
C VAL A 349 14.82 -11.73 -5.34
N SER A 350 14.23 -12.92 -5.11
CA SER A 350 12.78 -13.04 -4.88
C SER A 350 12.42 -12.50 -3.50
N ILE A 351 11.42 -11.61 -3.46
CA ILE A 351 10.87 -11.05 -2.22
C ILE A 351 10.05 -12.13 -1.46
N GLN A 352 9.45 -13.08 -2.19
CA GLN A 352 8.50 -14.06 -1.62
C GLN A 352 9.10 -14.85 -0.47
N ALA A 353 8.45 -14.78 0.69
CA ALA A 353 8.81 -15.44 1.96
C ALA A 353 10.16 -15.00 2.57
N LYS A 354 10.91 -14.11 1.90
CA LYS A 354 12.20 -13.62 2.37
C LYS A 354 12.10 -12.21 2.96
N GLY A 355 11.29 -11.36 2.32
CA GLY A 355 11.24 -9.94 2.63
C GLY A 355 12.51 -9.20 2.28
N ILE A 356 12.57 -7.94 2.67
CA ILE A 356 13.72 -7.06 2.57
C ILE A 356 14.29 -6.88 3.98
N SER A 357 15.56 -7.21 4.17
CA SER A 357 16.26 -6.94 5.42
C SER A 357 16.78 -5.50 5.44
N PRO A 358 16.69 -4.77 6.56
CA PRO A 358 17.30 -3.46 6.68
C PRO A 358 18.83 -3.56 6.59
N ASP A 359 19.50 -2.42 6.31
CA ASP A 359 20.97 -2.29 6.41
C ASP A 359 21.38 -2.07 7.86
N ILE A 360 20.53 -1.36 8.61
CA ILE A 360 20.71 -1.11 10.05
C ILE A 360 19.45 -1.63 10.75
N GLU A 361 19.62 -2.69 11.52
CA GLU A 361 18.55 -3.27 12.33
C GLU A 361 18.30 -2.42 13.56
N VAL A 362 17.06 -1.95 13.71
CA VAL A 362 16.60 -1.15 14.85
C VAL A 362 15.29 -1.72 15.33
N GLU A 363 15.29 -2.38 16.46
CA GLU A 363 14.09 -2.93 17.07
C GLU A 363 13.17 -1.84 17.63
N LEU A 364 11.88 -2.17 17.80
CA LEU A 364 10.96 -1.30 18.51
C LEU A 364 11.35 -1.23 19.98
N ALA A 365 11.62 -0.03 20.47
CA ALA A 365 11.98 0.20 21.86
C ALA A 365 11.28 1.45 22.40
N ARG A 366 11.12 1.52 23.71
CA ARG A 366 10.71 2.74 24.41
C ARG A 366 11.90 3.34 25.10
N ILE A 367 12.08 4.65 24.95
CA ILE A 367 13.12 5.41 25.66
C ILE A 367 12.58 5.73 27.04
N GLU A 368 13.26 5.27 28.07
CA GLU A 368 12.99 5.65 29.46
C GLU A 368 14.09 6.61 29.92
N LYS A 369 13.71 7.84 30.28
CA LYS A 369 14.65 8.79 30.88
C LYS A 369 15.02 8.31 32.27
N LEU A 370 16.30 8.04 32.49
CA LEU A 370 16.82 7.76 33.81
C LEU A 370 17.11 9.09 34.50
N ASP A 371 16.41 9.36 35.59
CA ASP A 371 16.73 10.47 36.48
C ASP A 371 18.05 10.18 37.20
N GLY A 372 19.13 10.50 36.53
CA GLY A 372 20.50 10.44 37.08
C GLY A 372 21.04 11.84 37.20
N GLY A 373 21.07 12.39 38.38
CA GLY A 373 21.79 13.62 38.68
C GLY A 373 23.26 13.47 38.25
N ARG A 374 23.58 13.94 37.04
CA ARG A 374 24.96 14.04 36.59
C ARG A 374 25.51 15.33 37.15
N TYR A 375 26.36 15.21 38.21
CA TYR A 375 27.15 16.34 38.69
C TYR A 375 28.12 16.73 37.58
N ARG A 376 28.03 17.97 37.12
CA ARG A 376 29.03 18.60 36.25
C ARG A 376 30.07 19.30 37.12
N GLU A 377 31.21 19.72 36.53
CA GLU A 377 32.22 20.48 37.22
C GLU A 377 31.66 21.75 37.88
N GLU A 378 30.69 22.40 37.19
CA GLU A 378 30.00 23.59 37.67
C GLU A 378 29.13 23.35 38.93
N ASP A 379 28.71 22.11 39.16
CA ASP A 379 27.88 21.69 40.30
C ASP A 379 28.74 21.34 41.55
N LEU A 380 30.06 21.30 41.39
CA LEU A 380 30.97 20.94 42.49
C LEU A 380 31.22 22.14 43.38
N GLN A 381 31.26 21.91 44.70
CA GLN A 381 31.55 22.94 45.66
C GLN A 381 32.99 23.49 45.45
N GLY A 382 33.13 24.77 45.03
CA GLY A 382 34.40 25.38 44.72
C GLY A 382 34.85 25.21 43.26
N ALA A 383 33.92 24.91 42.34
CA ALA A 383 34.18 24.92 40.92
C ALA A 383 34.81 26.25 40.47
N LEU A 384 35.73 26.19 39.51
CA LEU A 384 36.36 27.38 38.95
C LEU A 384 35.43 28.03 37.91
N ASP A 385 35.16 29.33 38.04
CA ASP A 385 34.36 30.08 37.09
C ASP A 385 35.01 30.08 35.70
N SER A 386 34.21 29.88 34.67
CA SER A 386 34.65 30.02 33.27
C SER A 386 35.02 31.49 33.02
N LYS A 387 36.30 31.75 32.64
CA LYS A 387 36.80 33.11 32.37
C LYS A 387 36.32 33.71 31.03
N THR A 388 35.38 33.13 30.36
CA THR A 388 34.74 33.65 29.15
C THR A 388 33.58 34.50 29.54
N ASN A 389 33.63 35.80 29.22
CA ASN A 389 32.50 36.72 29.23
C ASN A 389 31.51 36.32 28.16
N GLU A 390 30.74 35.30 28.37
CA GLU A 390 29.51 35.00 27.60
C GLU A 390 28.35 35.30 28.53
N GLU A 391 27.54 36.25 28.09
CA GLU A 391 26.23 36.54 28.70
C GLU A 391 25.48 35.21 28.84
N SER A 392 25.26 34.84 30.09
CA SER A 392 24.49 33.64 30.41
C SER A 392 23.10 33.79 29.81
N ASP A 393 22.78 33.00 28.81
CA ASP A 393 21.45 32.81 28.29
C ASP A 393 20.59 32.14 29.37
N GLU A 394 20.05 32.95 30.31
CA GLU A 394 19.08 32.54 31.33
C GLU A 394 17.72 32.13 30.71
N ASN A 395 17.63 32.01 29.38
CA ASN A 395 16.43 31.59 28.66
C ASN A 395 16.43 30.13 28.21
N ALA A 396 17.46 29.32 28.50
CA ALA A 396 17.48 27.92 28.07
C ALA A 396 16.53 27.00 28.86
N ASP A 397 16.06 27.44 30.05
CA ASP A 397 15.24 26.58 30.94
C ASP A 397 13.71 26.88 30.86
N LYS A 398 13.23 27.70 29.93
CA LYS A 398 11.80 28.05 29.85
C LYS A 398 11.10 27.71 28.54
N ALA A 399 11.66 26.86 27.72
CA ALA A 399 11.00 26.36 26.50
C ALA A 399 10.55 24.89 26.61
N ASP A 400 10.13 24.44 27.80
CA ASP A 400 9.29 23.24 27.92
C ASP A 400 7.82 23.61 27.70
N ALA A 401 7.49 24.14 26.52
CA ALA A 401 6.15 24.01 25.97
C ALA A 401 6.04 22.57 25.48
N GLU A 402 4.99 21.87 25.91
CA GLU A 402 4.63 20.51 25.55
C GLU A 402 4.42 20.34 24.02
N GLU A 403 5.45 20.51 23.24
CA GLU A 403 5.55 19.93 21.92
C GLU A 403 5.86 18.46 22.13
N THR A 404 4.89 17.59 21.86
CA THR A 404 5.04 16.14 22.00
C THR A 404 6.16 15.72 21.03
N ASP A 405 7.40 15.74 21.54
CA ASP A 405 8.59 15.38 20.75
C ASP A 405 8.45 13.92 20.34
N ILE A 406 7.99 13.70 19.10
CA ILE A 406 7.72 12.37 18.54
C ILE A 406 8.96 11.49 18.55
N THR A 407 10.16 12.08 18.56
CA THR A 407 11.44 11.35 18.67
C THR A 407 11.61 10.68 20.03
N LYS A 408 10.95 11.19 21.07
CA LYS A 408 10.92 10.54 22.39
C LYS A 408 9.97 9.34 22.44
N ILE A 409 9.01 9.26 21.50
CA ILE A 409 8.00 8.18 21.41
C ILE A 409 8.44 7.11 20.42
N ASP A 410 8.98 7.52 19.26
CA ASP A 410 9.38 6.63 18.15
C ASP A 410 10.89 6.47 18.10
N PHE A 411 11.39 5.41 18.74
CA PHE A 411 12.82 5.11 18.80
C PHE A 411 13.46 4.91 17.41
N GLN A 412 12.77 4.24 16.48
CA GLN A 412 13.30 4.00 15.13
C GLN A 412 13.42 5.31 14.35
N LEU A 413 12.44 6.20 14.45
CA LEU A 413 12.50 7.53 13.85
C LEU A 413 13.63 8.37 14.44
N ALA A 414 13.78 8.39 15.77
CA ALA A 414 14.88 9.10 16.44
C ALA A 414 16.26 8.62 15.93
N ARG A 415 16.46 7.31 15.78
CA ARG A 415 17.73 6.76 15.24
C ARG A 415 17.97 7.17 13.78
N ALA A 416 16.90 7.26 12.97
CA ALA A 416 17.04 7.72 11.58
C ALA A 416 17.42 9.21 11.51
N ILE A 417 16.84 10.05 12.36
CA ILE A 417 17.20 11.47 12.47
C ILE A 417 18.66 11.61 12.91
N ASP A 418 19.07 10.92 13.98
CA ASP A 418 20.44 10.95 14.47
C ASP A 418 21.46 10.56 13.37
N LEU A 419 21.12 9.55 12.56
CA LEU A 419 21.99 9.13 11.46
C LEU A 419 22.14 10.23 10.40
N LEU A 420 21.05 10.88 9.99
CA LEU A 420 21.10 11.98 9.02
C LEU A 420 21.86 13.20 9.57
N GLN A 421 21.67 13.52 10.82
CA GLN A 421 22.46 14.57 11.49
C GLN A 421 23.94 14.22 11.51
N GLY A 422 24.29 12.98 11.87
CA GLY A 422 25.66 12.51 11.85
C GLY A 422 26.30 12.56 10.46
N LEU A 423 25.56 12.17 9.42
CA LEU A 423 26.02 12.25 8.02
C LEU A 423 26.27 13.71 7.58
N SER A 424 25.41 14.65 7.98
CA SER A 424 25.58 16.07 7.71
C SER A 424 26.86 16.63 8.37
N VAL A 425 27.05 16.38 9.66
CA VAL A 425 28.26 16.81 10.40
C VAL A 425 29.53 16.21 9.77
N PHE A 426 29.48 14.93 9.39
CA PHE A 426 30.62 14.27 8.76
C PHE A 426 30.93 14.83 7.36
N GLY A 427 29.88 15.17 6.59
CA GLY A 427 30.04 15.81 5.29
C GLY A 427 30.74 17.16 5.36
N ASP A 428 30.41 17.97 6.35
CA ASP A 428 31.02 19.28 6.59
C ASP A 428 32.49 19.18 7.06
N MET A 429 32.89 18.06 7.65
CA MET A 429 34.28 17.81 8.11
C MET A 429 35.23 17.38 6.98
N GLN A 430 34.71 16.98 5.81
CA GLN A 430 35.53 16.61 4.67
C GLN A 430 36.07 17.87 3.96
N PRO A 431 37.41 18.05 3.76
CA PRO A 431 37.91 19.19 3.02
C PRO A 431 37.37 19.13 1.57
N ARG A 432 36.77 20.25 1.12
CA ARG A 432 36.28 20.46 -0.26
C ARG A 432 37.42 20.46 -1.26
#